data_95a3c4a1a5343ba2d3e0ed5a73887838
#
_entry.id   95a3c4a1a5343ba2d3e0ed5a73887838
#
_cell.length_a   1.000
_cell.length_b   1.000
_cell.length_c   1.000
_cell.angle_alpha   90.00
_cell.angle_beta   90.00
_cell.angle_gamma   90.00
#
_symmetry.space_group_name_H-M   'P 1'
#
loop_
_entity.id
_entity.type
_entity.pdbx_description
1 polymer ?
#
loop_
_entity_poly.entity_id
_entity_poly.type
_entity_poly.pdbx_seq_one_letter_code
_entity_poly.pdbx_strand_id
1 'polypeptide(L)'
;IFENSNVKSKDYSEVANVFRPSHADFTYQCKYGIRDYRGGGRSSARESVARVAGGAFAKMLLDEFGIFTQSGIISIGECKGEKLDFDYALKSEIFSLDKDKENEQKNIILQARKEGDSVGGCAIIKASGNARVLRGLGEPLYYKLDSAIGSAFLGLNGVKAVEIGSGVESSKKKGSQNNDGIKLESSTNLNAKSKEKTSRQSSEKSIFDTKAKSSKATIF
;
A
#
# COMPACT_ATOMS: atom_id res chain seq x y z
N ILE A 1 -17.51 7.57 -15.66
CA ILE A 1 -17.53 8.94 -15.10
C ILE A 1 -18.02 8.82 -13.68
N PHE A 2 -17.27 9.41 -12.72
CA PHE A 2 -17.69 9.51 -11.33
C PHE A 2 -18.13 10.95 -11.09
N GLU A 3 -19.40 11.15 -10.84
CA GLU A 3 -19.93 12.47 -10.53
C GLU A 3 -19.64 12.82 -9.07
N ASN A 4 -19.19 14.04 -8.82
CA ASN A 4 -19.00 14.54 -7.49
C ASN A 4 -20.27 15.29 -7.04
N SER A 5 -21.17 14.58 -6.39
CA SER A 5 -22.44 15.11 -5.90
C SER A 5 -22.31 16.10 -4.71
N ASN A 6 -21.13 16.20 -4.11
CA ASN A 6 -20.91 16.99 -2.90
C ASN A 6 -19.92 18.15 -3.11
N VAL A 7 -19.94 18.78 -4.30
CA VAL A 7 -19.11 19.97 -4.58
C VAL A 7 -19.73 21.20 -3.94
N LYS A 8 -19.00 21.84 -3.02
CA LYS A 8 -19.33 23.14 -2.46
C LYS A 8 -18.30 24.17 -2.93
N SER A 9 -18.43 24.62 -4.18
CA SER A 9 -17.47 25.55 -4.79
C SER A 9 -17.32 26.87 -4.02
N LYS A 10 -18.31 27.27 -3.26
CA LYS A 10 -18.27 28.47 -2.41
C LYS A 10 -17.22 28.38 -1.30
N ASP A 11 -16.93 27.18 -0.79
CA ASP A 11 -15.94 26.98 0.28
C ASP A 11 -14.50 27.26 -0.18
N TYR A 12 -14.29 27.43 -1.49
CA TYR A 12 -12.98 27.69 -2.10
C TYR A 12 -12.79 29.12 -2.62
N SER A 13 -13.76 30.00 -2.40
CA SER A 13 -13.70 31.39 -2.92
C SER A 13 -12.51 32.17 -2.36
N GLU A 14 -12.19 31.98 -1.09
CA GLU A 14 -11.08 32.69 -0.42
C GLU A 14 -9.71 32.26 -0.97
N VAL A 15 -9.59 31.01 -1.46
CA VAL A 15 -8.35 30.48 -2.01
C VAL A 15 -8.24 30.64 -3.53
N ALA A 16 -9.20 31.34 -4.16
CA ALA A 16 -9.18 31.53 -5.60
C ALA A 16 -7.94 32.32 -6.08
N ASN A 17 -7.47 33.28 -5.29
CA ASN A 17 -6.37 34.17 -5.62
C ASN A 17 -5.06 33.86 -4.89
N VAL A 18 -5.02 32.78 -4.09
CA VAL A 18 -3.83 32.38 -3.35
C VAL A 18 -3.52 30.90 -3.62
N PHE A 19 -2.25 30.55 -3.55
CA PHE A 19 -1.84 29.15 -3.65
C PHE A 19 -1.89 28.50 -2.27
N ARG A 20 -2.52 27.33 -2.20
CA ARG A 20 -2.57 26.56 -0.95
C ARG A 20 -1.20 25.93 -0.66
N PRO A 21 -0.66 26.07 0.56
CA PRO A 21 0.57 25.37 0.95
C PRO A 21 0.41 23.86 0.76
N SER A 22 1.48 23.19 0.34
CA SER A 22 1.54 21.73 0.09
C SER A 22 0.52 21.18 -0.92
N HIS A 23 -0.14 22.05 -1.68
CA HIS A 23 -1.07 21.67 -2.74
C HIS A 23 -0.44 21.87 -4.13
N ALA A 24 -0.92 21.14 -5.13
CA ALA A 24 -0.43 21.23 -6.50
C ALA A 24 -0.82 22.53 -7.26
N ASP A 25 -1.51 23.47 -6.61
CA ASP A 25 -1.99 24.70 -7.23
C ASP A 25 -0.91 25.51 -7.96
N PHE A 26 0.21 25.74 -7.26
CA PHE A 26 1.34 26.49 -7.81
C PHE A 26 1.94 25.82 -9.03
N THR A 27 2.21 24.52 -8.93
CA THR A 27 2.83 23.75 -10.01
C THR A 27 1.92 23.62 -11.21
N TYR A 28 0.61 23.50 -11.04
CA TYR A 28 -0.36 23.51 -12.12
C TYR A 28 -0.41 24.88 -12.81
N GLN A 29 -0.45 25.95 -12.02
CA GLN A 29 -0.42 27.32 -12.58
C GLN A 29 0.86 27.57 -13.40
N CYS A 30 2.01 27.17 -12.86
CA CYS A 30 3.28 27.33 -13.58
C CYS A 30 3.36 26.50 -14.86
N LYS A 31 2.84 25.27 -14.83
CA LYS A 31 2.94 24.35 -15.95
C LYS A 31 1.93 24.61 -17.06
N TYR A 32 0.68 24.92 -16.68
CA TYR A 32 -0.45 25.00 -17.62
C TYR A 32 -1.00 26.42 -17.80
N GLY A 33 -0.54 27.40 -17.02
CA GLY A 33 -1.07 28.77 -17.03
C GLY A 33 -2.46 28.91 -16.36
N ILE A 34 -3.08 27.81 -15.98
CA ILE A 34 -4.41 27.77 -15.36
C ILE A 34 -4.45 26.74 -14.24
N ARG A 35 -5.36 26.94 -13.29
CA ARG A 35 -5.70 25.97 -12.25
C ARG A 35 -7.18 26.01 -11.94
N ASP A 36 -7.75 24.91 -11.49
CA ASP A 36 -9.10 24.87 -10.93
C ASP A 36 -9.03 24.99 -9.41
N TYR A 37 -9.42 26.15 -8.87
CA TYR A 37 -9.41 26.41 -7.43
C TYR A 37 -10.64 25.82 -6.70
N ARG A 38 -11.67 25.38 -7.42
CA ARG A 38 -12.99 24.99 -6.87
C ARG A 38 -13.01 23.64 -6.15
N GLY A 39 -11.86 23.09 -5.81
CA GLY A 39 -11.75 21.83 -5.07
C GLY A 39 -11.94 20.58 -5.92
N GLY A 40 -11.87 20.73 -7.24
CA GLY A 40 -11.99 19.66 -8.22
C GLY A 40 -10.77 19.56 -9.12
N GLY A 41 -10.95 18.90 -10.27
CA GLY A 41 -9.92 18.77 -11.29
C GLY A 41 -8.84 17.75 -10.95
N ARG A 42 -7.85 17.68 -11.84
CA ARG A 42 -6.78 16.66 -11.79
C ARG A 42 -5.75 16.89 -10.68
N SER A 43 -5.68 18.09 -10.14
CA SER A 43 -4.80 18.43 -9.02
C SER A 43 -5.36 17.99 -7.66
N SER A 44 -6.64 17.66 -7.59
CA SER A 44 -7.28 17.23 -6.37
C SER A 44 -7.00 15.75 -6.04
N ALA A 45 -6.80 15.46 -4.75
CA ALA A 45 -6.70 14.07 -4.25
C ALA A 45 -7.96 13.24 -4.57
N ARG A 46 -9.08 13.85 -4.91
CA ARG A 46 -10.30 13.18 -5.38
C ARG A 46 -10.11 12.40 -6.68
N GLU A 47 -9.08 12.70 -7.46
CA GLU A 47 -8.66 11.89 -8.60
C GLU A 47 -8.40 10.42 -8.22
N SER A 48 -8.08 10.16 -6.96
CA SER A 48 -7.88 8.80 -6.42
C SER A 48 -9.11 7.90 -6.57
N VAL A 49 -10.33 8.45 -6.71
CA VAL A 49 -11.54 7.65 -6.93
C VAL A 49 -11.44 6.77 -8.18
N ALA A 50 -10.86 7.32 -9.27
CA ALA A 50 -10.66 6.56 -10.50
C ALA A 50 -9.64 5.42 -10.30
N ARG A 51 -8.61 5.65 -9.50
CA ARG A 51 -7.60 4.62 -9.14
C ARG A 51 -8.20 3.53 -8.28
N VAL A 52 -9.06 3.88 -7.31
CA VAL A 52 -9.77 2.90 -6.46
C VAL A 52 -10.68 2.02 -7.32
N ALA A 53 -11.43 2.62 -8.23
CA ALA A 53 -12.29 1.86 -9.14
C ALA A 53 -11.49 0.94 -10.07
N GLY A 54 -10.42 1.46 -10.69
CA GLY A 54 -9.50 0.65 -11.49
C GLY A 54 -8.86 -0.48 -10.68
N GLY A 55 -8.49 -0.21 -9.43
CA GLY A 55 -7.96 -1.19 -8.50
C GLY A 55 -8.93 -2.31 -8.17
N ALA A 56 -10.24 -2.00 -8.07
CA ALA A 56 -11.26 -3.02 -7.86
C ALA A 56 -11.32 -4.02 -9.03
N PHE A 57 -11.31 -3.52 -10.27
CA PHE A 57 -11.24 -4.39 -11.45
C PHE A 57 -9.93 -5.18 -11.53
N ALA A 58 -8.81 -4.55 -11.20
CA ALA A 58 -7.52 -5.22 -11.16
C ALA A 58 -7.51 -6.36 -10.11
N LYS A 59 -8.13 -6.16 -8.95
CA LYS A 59 -8.26 -7.21 -7.93
C LYS A 59 -9.07 -8.40 -8.44
N MET A 60 -10.18 -8.18 -9.13
CA MET A 60 -10.97 -9.26 -9.74
C MET A 60 -10.12 -10.09 -10.71
N LEU A 61 -9.29 -9.42 -11.53
CA LEU A 61 -8.36 -10.13 -12.42
C LEU A 61 -7.28 -10.89 -11.67
N LEU A 62 -6.71 -10.31 -10.62
CA LEU A 62 -5.69 -10.96 -9.80
C LEU A 62 -6.23 -12.20 -9.08
N ASP A 63 -7.49 -12.16 -8.65
CA ASP A 63 -8.16 -13.29 -8.00
C ASP A 63 -8.25 -14.52 -8.93
N GLU A 64 -8.47 -14.32 -10.25
CA GLU A 64 -8.46 -15.40 -11.26
C GLU A 64 -7.06 -16.08 -11.35
N PHE A 65 -6.00 -15.33 -11.07
CA PHE A 65 -4.64 -15.87 -11.01
C PHE A 65 -4.25 -16.38 -9.61
N GLY A 66 -5.17 -16.32 -8.64
CA GLY A 66 -4.92 -16.70 -7.26
C GLY A 66 -3.94 -15.76 -6.55
N ILE A 67 -3.96 -14.46 -6.87
CA ILE A 67 -3.15 -13.43 -6.25
C ILE A 67 -4.06 -12.51 -5.43
N PHE A 68 -3.76 -12.37 -4.14
CA PHE A 68 -4.53 -11.56 -3.20
C PHE A 68 -3.70 -10.39 -2.69
N THR A 69 -4.34 -9.22 -2.57
CA THR A 69 -3.72 -8.04 -2.00
C THR A 69 -4.41 -7.65 -0.71
N GLN A 70 -3.62 -7.34 0.30
CA GLN A 70 -4.07 -6.87 1.60
C GLN A 70 -3.31 -5.60 1.95
N SER A 71 -3.95 -4.70 2.71
CA SER A 71 -3.30 -3.48 3.15
C SER A 71 -3.80 -3.06 4.53
N GLY A 72 -3.03 -2.22 5.18
CA GLY A 72 -3.42 -1.61 6.45
C GLY A 72 -2.39 -0.58 6.91
N ILE A 73 -2.74 0.19 7.90
CA ILE A 73 -1.92 1.24 8.49
C ILE A 73 -1.02 0.63 9.57
N ILE A 74 0.28 0.86 9.46
CA ILE A 74 1.25 0.40 10.46
C ILE A 74 1.65 1.51 11.43
N SER A 75 1.67 2.77 10.98
CA SER A 75 1.99 3.89 11.86
C SER A 75 1.17 5.13 11.54
N ILE A 76 0.91 5.92 12.58
CA ILE A 76 0.37 7.27 12.50
C ILE A 76 1.27 8.16 13.36
N GLY A 77 1.83 9.22 12.76
CA GLY A 77 2.87 10.01 13.42
C GLY A 77 4.01 9.11 13.90
N GLU A 78 4.37 9.25 15.15
CA GLU A 78 5.43 8.46 15.79
C GLU A 78 4.95 7.10 16.33
N CYS A 79 3.65 6.88 16.45
CA CYS A 79 3.08 5.63 16.94
C CYS A 79 3.12 4.54 15.87
N LYS A 80 4.09 3.64 15.99
CA LYS A 80 4.30 2.51 15.09
C LYS A 80 3.79 1.21 15.73
N GLY A 81 2.98 0.45 14.98
CA GLY A 81 2.57 -0.90 15.33
C GLY A 81 3.69 -1.91 15.08
N GLU A 82 3.64 -3.01 15.82
CA GLU A 82 4.58 -4.13 15.70
C GLU A 82 3.93 -5.34 15.02
N LYS A 83 2.61 -5.44 15.10
CA LYS A 83 1.84 -6.56 14.56
C LYS A 83 1.31 -6.24 13.16
N LEU A 84 1.19 -7.27 12.33
CA LEU A 84 0.68 -7.18 10.96
C LEU A 84 -0.54 -8.09 10.82
N ASP A 85 -1.66 -7.68 11.43
CA ASP A 85 -2.94 -8.37 11.34
C ASP A 85 -3.82 -7.70 10.27
N PHE A 86 -3.79 -8.24 9.06
CA PHE A 86 -4.57 -7.72 7.94
C PHE A 86 -6.07 -8.02 8.08
N ASP A 87 -6.45 -9.07 8.79
CA ASP A 87 -7.85 -9.39 9.04
C ASP A 87 -8.44 -8.45 10.08
N TYR A 88 -7.62 -8.05 11.05
CA TYR A 88 -8.00 -7.01 11.99
C TYR A 88 -8.14 -5.64 11.30
N ALA A 89 -7.23 -5.28 10.41
CA ALA A 89 -7.27 -4.01 9.69
C ALA A 89 -8.61 -3.77 8.98
N LEU A 90 -9.25 -4.81 8.46
CA LEU A 90 -10.58 -4.70 7.83
C LEU A 90 -11.71 -4.36 8.81
N LYS A 91 -11.50 -4.55 10.12
CA LYS A 91 -12.46 -4.27 11.19
C LYS A 91 -12.14 -2.97 11.92
N SER A 92 -10.91 -2.46 11.77
CA SER A 92 -10.44 -1.24 12.39
C SER A 92 -11.02 -0.01 11.71
N GLU A 93 -11.45 0.98 12.48
CA GLU A 93 -11.97 2.26 11.94
C GLU A 93 -10.90 3.07 11.19
N ILE A 94 -9.63 2.86 11.49
CA ILE A 94 -8.48 3.52 10.85
C ILE A 94 -7.63 2.55 10.03
N PHE A 95 -8.12 1.35 9.79
CA PHE A 95 -7.38 0.29 9.10
C PHE A 95 -6.05 -0.08 9.78
N SER A 96 -5.95 0.03 11.10
CA SER A 96 -4.75 -0.32 11.86
C SER A 96 -4.43 -1.81 11.74
N LEU A 97 -3.16 -2.12 11.50
CA LEU A 97 -2.63 -3.49 11.48
C LEU A 97 -2.34 -4.02 12.89
N ASP A 98 -2.32 -3.15 13.89
CA ASP A 98 -2.01 -3.53 15.26
C ASP A 98 -3.12 -3.07 16.21
N LYS A 99 -3.90 -4.04 16.69
CA LYS A 99 -5.00 -3.81 17.62
C LYS A 99 -4.56 -3.10 18.89
N ASP A 100 -3.38 -3.42 19.39
CA ASP A 100 -2.90 -2.88 20.67
C ASP A 100 -2.47 -1.40 20.53
N LYS A 101 -2.15 -0.98 19.30
CA LYS A 101 -1.74 0.39 18.98
C LYS A 101 -2.86 1.27 18.40
N GLU A 102 -3.99 0.68 18.03
CA GLU A 102 -5.06 1.42 17.36
C GLU A 102 -5.56 2.63 18.15
N ASN A 103 -5.77 2.48 19.47
CA ASN A 103 -6.27 3.59 20.30
C ASN A 103 -5.28 4.74 20.39
N GLU A 104 -3.97 4.44 20.49
CA GLU A 104 -2.92 5.45 20.49
C GLU A 104 -2.86 6.19 19.16
N GLN A 105 -2.94 5.46 18.04
CA GLN A 105 -3.00 6.01 16.69
C GLN A 105 -4.24 6.90 16.49
N LYS A 106 -5.41 6.48 16.95
CA LYS A 106 -6.64 7.31 16.93
C LYS A 106 -6.49 8.60 17.70
N ASN A 107 -5.89 8.53 18.89
CA ASN A 107 -5.69 9.71 19.72
C ASN A 107 -4.80 10.75 19.04
N ILE A 108 -3.74 10.32 18.33
CA ILE A 108 -2.87 11.22 17.55
C ILE A 108 -3.67 11.93 16.45
N ILE A 109 -4.53 11.21 15.72
CA ILE A 109 -5.39 11.81 14.69
C ILE A 109 -6.35 12.82 15.31
N LEU A 110 -6.98 12.46 16.41
CA LEU A 110 -7.93 13.34 17.10
C LEU A 110 -7.26 14.60 17.65
N GLN A 111 -6.05 14.48 18.15
CA GLN A 111 -5.27 15.61 18.63
C GLN A 111 -4.90 16.55 17.48
N ALA A 112 -4.35 16.03 16.38
CA ALA A 112 -4.05 16.85 15.20
C ALA A 112 -5.31 17.59 14.69
N ARG A 113 -6.46 16.91 14.67
CA ARG A 113 -7.74 17.52 14.29
C ARG A 113 -8.15 18.67 15.22
N LYS A 114 -7.95 18.53 16.55
CA LYS A 114 -8.25 19.61 17.51
C LYS A 114 -7.37 20.84 17.30
N GLU A 115 -6.13 20.60 16.87
CA GLU A 115 -5.15 21.64 16.58
C GLU A 115 -5.36 22.29 15.19
N GLY A 116 -6.32 21.80 14.40
CA GLY A 116 -6.57 22.27 13.04
C GLY A 116 -5.47 21.84 12.07
N ASP A 117 -4.75 20.78 12.39
CA ASP A 117 -3.61 20.26 11.64
C ASP A 117 -3.89 18.85 11.11
N SER A 118 -2.88 18.26 10.45
CA SER A 118 -2.90 16.90 9.91
C SER A 118 -1.66 16.14 10.37
N VAL A 119 -1.78 14.81 10.39
CA VAL A 119 -0.68 13.92 10.72
C VAL A 119 -0.47 12.92 9.58
N GLY A 120 0.78 12.61 9.30
CA GLY A 120 1.15 11.58 8.34
C GLY A 120 1.11 10.18 8.93
N GLY A 121 1.23 9.19 8.07
CA GLY A 121 1.28 7.79 8.47
C GLY A 121 1.92 6.92 7.41
N CYS A 122 2.06 5.64 7.74
CA CYS A 122 2.62 4.63 6.88
C CYS A 122 1.63 3.48 6.71
N ALA A 123 1.42 3.06 5.47
CA ALA A 123 0.62 1.90 5.13
C ALA A 123 1.52 0.76 4.64
N ILE A 124 1.13 -0.47 4.94
CA ILE A 124 1.75 -1.68 4.37
C ILE A 124 0.77 -2.31 3.40
N ILE A 125 1.28 -2.69 2.24
CA ILE A 125 0.56 -3.47 1.25
C ILE A 125 1.30 -4.79 1.05
N LYS A 126 0.54 -5.88 1.03
CA LYS A 126 1.05 -7.23 0.83
C LYS A 126 0.34 -7.87 -0.34
N ALA A 127 1.10 -8.40 -1.27
CA ALA A 127 0.60 -9.34 -2.27
C ALA A 127 0.99 -10.77 -1.88
N SER A 128 0.07 -11.70 -2.00
CA SER A 128 0.27 -13.12 -1.67
C SER A 128 -0.56 -14.00 -2.59
N GLY A 129 -0.26 -15.29 -2.64
CA GLY A 129 -1.06 -16.24 -3.42
C GLY A 129 -0.20 -17.23 -4.21
N ASN A 130 -0.62 -17.51 -5.44
CA ASN A 130 -0.02 -18.53 -6.29
C ASN A 130 1.46 -18.25 -6.58
N ALA A 131 2.34 -19.04 -5.93
CA ALA A 131 3.79 -18.89 -6.05
C ALA A 131 4.32 -19.04 -7.49
N ARG A 132 3.65 -19.82 -8.35
CA ARG A 132 4.05 -19.98 -9.75
C ARG A 132 3.85 -18.71 -10.54
N VAL A 133 2.79 -17.96 -10.25
CA VAL A 133 2.49 -16.67 -10.89
C VAL A 133 3.34 -15.57 -10.30
N LEU A 134 3.47 -15.51 -8.97
CA LEU A 134 4.25 -14.47 -8.27
C LEU A 134 5.74 -14.49 -8.60
N ARG A 135 6.26 -15.67 -8.97
CA ARG A 135 7.66 -15.86 -9.32
C ARG A 135 7.97 -15.35 -10.70
N GLY A 136 8.06 -14.54 -11.26
CA GLY A 136 8.38 -14.14 -12.63
C GLY A 136 7.62 -12.91 -13.04
N LEU A 137 7.01 -12.22 -12.06
CA LEU A 137 6.39 -10.95 -12.31
C LEU A 137 7.46 -9.88 -12.56
N GLY A 138 7.18 -9.02 -13.53
CA GLY A 138 8.09 -7.95 -13.93
C GLY A 138 9.19 -8.43 -14.87
N GLU A 139 10.03 -7.51 -15.27
CA GLU A 139 11.16 -7.73 -16.18
C GLU A 139 12.50 -7.47 -15.49
N PRO A 140 13.60 -8.05 -16.01
CA PRO A 140 14.89 -7.95 -15.32
C PRO A 140 15.47 -6.54 -15.24
N LEU A 141 15.15 -5.64 -16.18
CA LEU A 141 15.79 -4.35 -16.32
C LEU A 141 14.81 -3.17 -16.23
N TYR A 142 14.30 -2.70 -17.35
CA TYR A 142 13.57 -1.42 -17.41
C TYR A 142 12.17 -1.45 -16.80
N TYR A 143 11.50 -2.59 -16.84
CA TYR A 143 10.13 -2.77 -16.34
C TYR A 143 10.09 -3.67 -15.11
N LYS A 144 11.02 -3.46 -14.20
CA LYS A 144 11.03 -4.16 -12.92
C LYS A 144 9.72 -3.95 -12.17
N LEU A 145 9.27 -4.99 -11.49
CA LEU A 145 8.08 -4.92 -10.65
C LEU A 145 8.19 -3.81 -9.59
N ASP A 146 9.38 -3.66 -8.99
CA ASP A 146 9.66 -2.60 -8.01
C ASP A 146 9.44 -1.21 -8.60
N SER A 147 9.92 -0.99 -9.85
CA SER A 147 9.75 0.29 -10.55
C SER A 147 8.29 0.56 -10.85
N ALA A 148 7.53 -0.45 -11.28
CA ALA A 148 6.10 -0.32 -11.56
C ALA A 148 5.30 0.00 -10.28
N ILE A 149 5.59 -0.72 -9.18
CA ILE A 149 4.97 -0.48 -7.87
C ILE A 149 5.33 0.92 -7.37
N GLY A 150 6.62 1.28 -7.39
CA GLY A 150 7.09 2.59 -6.95
C GLY A 150 6.42 3.73 -7.73
N SER A 151 6.35 3.61 -9.05
CA SER A 151 5.69 4.59 -9.92
C SER A 151 4.18 4.71 -9.61
N ALA A 152 3.49 3.58 -9.44
CA ALA A 152 2.06 3.56 -9.14
C ALA A 152 1.75 4.26 -7.81
N PHE A 153 2.52 3.95 -6.77
CA PHE A 153 2.29 4.52 -5.43
C PHE A 153 2.77 5.96 -5.30
N LEU A 154 3.95 6.32 -5.82
CA LEU A 154 4.41 7.72 -5.82
C LEU A 154 3.53 8.62 -6.69
N GLY A 155 2.78 8.04 -7.62
CA GLY A 155 1.74 8.74 -8.37
C GLY A 155 0.47 9.06 -7.58
N LEU A 156 0.30 8.54 -6.36
CA LEU A 156 -0.81 8.90 -5.48
C LEU A 156 -0.55 10.23 -4.79
N ASN A 157 -1.58 11.06 -4.71
CA ASN A 157 -1.48 12.33 -4.01
C ASN A 157 -1.13 12.11 -2.53
N GLY A 158 -0.13 12.83 -2.04
CA GLY A 158 0.30 12.77 -0.65
C GLY A 158 1.35 11.69 -0.35
N VAL A 159 1.56 10.70 -1.21
CA VAL A 159 2.64 9.73 -1.02
C VAL A 159 3.99 10.38 -1.31
N LYS A 160 4.93 10.23 -0.38
CA LYS A 160 6.27 10.83 -0.44
C LYS A 160 7.40 9.82 -0.49
N ALA A 161 7.16 8.59 -0.03
CA ALA A 161 8.13 7.52 -0.05
C ALA A 161 7.45 6.17 -0.31
N VAL A 162 8.18 5.28 -0.95
CA VAL A 162 7.80 3.87 -1.16
C VAL A 162 9.01 3.01 -0.85
N GLU A 163 8.82 2.01 -0.02
CA GLU A 163 9.83 1.01 0.29
C GLU A 163 9.41 -0.36 -0.21
N ILE A 164 10.35 -1.09 -0.77
CA ILE A 164 10.15 -2.46 -1.25
C ILE A 164 10.97 -3.42 -0.38
N GLY A 165 10.32 -4.46 0.12
CA GLY A 165 10.98 -5.46 0.97
C GLY A 165 11.44 -4.89 2.31
N SER A 166 12.74 -4.90 2.57
CA SER A 166 13.32 -4.31 3.78
C SER A 166 13.53 -2.79 3.67
N GLY A 167 13.33 -2.21 2.49
CA GLY A 167 13.45 -0.77 2.26
C GLY A 167 14.77 -0.18 2.77
N VAL A 168 14.70 0.95 3.44
CA VAL A 168 15.86 1.66 4.01
C VAL A 168 16.60 0.81 5.05
N GLU A 169 15.94 -0.11 5.74
CA GLU A 169 16.60 -1.00 6.71
C GLU A 169 17.66 -1.91 6.05
N SER A 170 17.57 -2.13 4.73
CA SER A 170 18.60 -2.88 3.99
C SER A 170 19.97 -2.19 4.04
N SER A 171 20.01 -0.86 4.10
CA SER A 171 21.25 -0.09 4.14
C SER A 171 22.06 -0.30 5.43
N LYS A 172 21.41 -0.78 6.49
CA LYS A 172 22.02 -1.05 7.81
C LYS A 172 22.57 -2.48 7.92
N LYS A 173 22.36 -3.32 6.91
CA LYS A 173 22.72 -4.74 6.93
C LYS A 173 23.92 -5.03 6.06
N LYS A 174 24.72 -6.02 6.47
CA LYS A 174 25.73 -6.62 5.60
C LYS A 174 25.06 -7.42 4.49
N GLY A 175 25.69 -7.54 3.33
CA GLY A 175 25.15 -8.31 2.20
C GLY A 175 24.73 -9.74 2.57
N SER A 176 25.55 -10.44 3.35
CA SER A 176 25.25 -11.80 3.85
C SER A 176 23.99 -11.86 4.74
N GLN A 177 23.61 -10.78 5.39
CA GLN A 177 22.40 -10.70 6.22
C GLN A 177 21.14 -10.34 5.39
N ASN A 178 21.37 -9.82 4.19
CA ASN A 178 20.31 -9.39 3.28
C ASN A 178 20.02 -10.40 2.17
N ASN A 179 20.83 -11.47 2.08
CA ASN A 179 20.66 -12.54 1.07
C ASN A 179 19.42 -13.38 1.40
N ASP A 180 18.64 -13.69 0.36
CA ASP A 180 17.57 -14.68 0.39
C ASP A 180 18.14 -16.07 0.18
N GLY A 181 18.00 -16.95 1.18
CA GLY A 181 18.45 -18.34 1.07
C GLY A 181 17.45 -19.19 0.28
N ILE A 182 17.91 -19.85 -0.77
CA ILE A 182 17.13 -20.84 -1.53
C ILE A 182 17.46 -22.23 -0.99
N LYS A 183 16.43 -22.96 -0.53
CA LYS A 183 16.58 -24.34 -0.07
C LYS A 183 15.76 -25.26 -0.97
N LEU A 184 16.39 -26.36 -1.40
CA LEU A 184 15.69 -27.47 -2.05
C LEU A 184 15.01 -28.30 -0.96
N GLU A 185 13.70 -28.53 -1.05
CA GLU A 185 13.05 -29.55 -0.24
C GLU A 185 13.48 -30.93 -0.75
N SER A 186 14.02 -31.78 0.12
CA SER A 186 14.33 -33.17 -0.23
C SER A 186 13.04 -33.92 -0.50
N SER A 187 13.06 -34.77 -1.55
CA SER A 187 11.91 -35.57 -2.03
C SER A 187 11.28 -36.49 -0.97
N THR A 188 11.98 -36.77 0.11
CA THR A 188 11.50 -37.56 1.26
C THR A 188 10.29 -36.92 2.01
N ASN A 189 10.14 -35.63 1.96
CA ASN A 189 9.02 -34.96 2.63
C ASN A 189 7.74 -34.85 1.76
N LEU A 190 7.83 -35.14 0.46
CA LEU A 190 6.67 -35.14 -0.43
C LEU A 190 5.74 -36.35 -0.19
N ASN A 191 6.29 -37.48 0.19
CA ASN A 191 5.51 -38.71 0.43
C ASN A 191 4.83 -38.75 1.81
N ALA A 192 5.28 -37.97 2.79
CA ALA A 192 4.64 -37.86 4.09
C ALA A 192 3.37 -36.96 4.04
N LYS A 193 3.38 -35.94 3.18
CA LYS A 193 2.23 -35.01 3.03
C LYS A 193 1.08 -35.58 2.19
N SER A 194 1.31 -36.64 1.38
CA SER A 194 0.26 -37.27 0.57
C SER A 194 -0.67 -38.21 1.36
N LYS A 195 -0.28 -38.61 2.57
CA LYS A 195 -1.11 -39.49 3.43
C LYS A 195 -2.02 -38.75 4.42
N GLU A 196 -1.88 -37.44 4.58
CA GLU A 196 -2.70 -36.62 5.48
C GLU A 196 -3.83 -35.82 4.81
N LYS A 197 -4.01 -35.98 3.49
CA LYS A 197 -5.01 -35.24 2.72
C LYS A 197 -6.34 -35.98 2.57
N THR A 198 -6.99 -36.36 3.69
CA THR A 198 -8.40 -36.74 3.62
C THR A 198 -9.24 -36.07 4.71
N SER A 199 -8.83 -34.94 5.24
CA SER A 199 -9.71 -34.06 6.01
C SER A 199 -9.11 -32.68 6.17
N ARG A 200 -9.82 -31.68 5.66
CA ARG A 200 -9.70 -30.24 5.82
C ARG A 200 -9.09 -29.49 4.62
N GLN A 201 -9.99 -28.87 3.89
CA GLN A 201 -9.71 -27.65 3.13
C GLN A 201 -9.02 -26.61 4.01
N SER A 202 -7.77 -26.32 3.75
CA SER A 202 -7.12 -25.03 4.01
C SER A 202 -5.61 -25.12 3.75
N SER A 203 -5.09 -24.15 3.03
CA SER A 203 -3.68 -23.76 2.88
C SER A 203 -2.74 -24.78 2.20
N GLU A 204 -2.65 -24.71 0.87
CA GLU A 204 -1.51 -25.23 0.14
C GLU A 204 -0.25 -24.43 0.47
N LYS A 205 0.62 -24.99 1.31
CA LYS A 205 1.99 -24.50 1.47
C LYS A 205 2.77 -24.85 0.22
N SER A 206 3.40 -23.86 -0.41
CA SER A 206 4.21 -24.00 -1.61
C SER A 206 5.43 -24.88 -1.38
N ILE A 207 5.81 -25.64 -2.43
CA ILE A 207 6.97 -26.55 -2.50
C ILE A 207 8.33 -25.82 -2.39
N PHE A 208 8.33 -24.51 -2.40
CA PHE A 208 9.48 -23.68 -2.13
C PHE A 208 9.13 -22.74 -0.98
N ASP A 209 9.39 -23.17 0.23
CA ASP A 209 9.53 -22.28 1.37
C ASP A 209 10.83 -21.50 1.20
N THR A 210 10.87 -20.65 0.17
CA THR A 210 11.71 -19.48 0.30
C THR A 210 11.07 -18.73 1.45
N LYS A 211 11.79 -18.54 2.55
CA LYS A 211 11.57 -17.40 3.43
C LYS A 211 11.92 -16.15 2.62
N ALA A 212 11.31 -16.02 1.44
CA ALA A 212 11.13 -14.75 0.81
C ALA A 212 10.30 -13.98 1.82
N LYS A 213 10.95 -13.10 2.55
CA LYS A 213 10.25 -12.06 3.27
C LYS A 213 9.31 -11.49 2.23
N SER A 214 8.00 -11.70 2.43
CA SER A 214 6.96 -11.24 1.50
C SER A 214 7.36 -9.85 1.04
N SER A 215 7.40 -9.65 -0.27
CA SER A 215 7.70 -8.33 -0.83
C SER A 215 6.72 -7.36 -0.21
N LYS A 216 7.19 -6.57 0.74
CA LYS A 216 6.37 -5.56 1.43
C LYS A 216 6.63 -4.26 0.70
N ALA A 217 5.63 -3.74 0.04
CA ALA A 217 5.65 -2.34 -0.33
C ALA A 217 5.14 -1.53 0.86
N THR A 218 5.95 -0.64 1.36
CA THR A 218 5.59 0.27 2.46
C THR A 218 5.45 1.65 1.86
N ILE A 219 4.32 2.30 2.12
CA ILE A 219 4.01 3.65 1.62
C ILE A 219 4.04 4.58 2.82
N PHE A 220 4.83 5.61 2.74
CA PHE A 220 4.91 6.68 3.72
C PHE A 220 4.16 7.93 3.25
#